data_65f5acb7619576aedcd04e08a5c7b506
#
_entry.id   65f5acb7619576aedcd04e08a5c7b506
#
_cell.length_a   1.000
_cell.length_b   1.000
_cell.length_c   1.000
_cell.angle_alpha   90.00
_cell.angle_beta   90.00
_cell.angle_gamma   90.00
#
_symmetry.space_group_name_H-M   'P 1'
#
loop_
_entity.id
_entity.type
_entity.pdbx_description
1 polymer ?
#
loop_
_entity_poly.entity_id
_entity_poly.type
_entity_poly.pdbx_seq_one_letter_code
_entity_poly.pdbx_strand_id
1 'polypeptide(L)' 'MEGKIFIEEGKDGLGYIVFDVRQRKDVNGLTLDMIGMGMDVLYEPRIVSGRYESCVICSEKIGIKI' A
#
# COMPACT_ATOMS: atom_id res chain seq x y z
N MET A 1 3.52 4.35 -15.36
CA MET A 1 3.86 3.52 -14.18
C MET A 1 3.73 2.05 -14.54
N GLU A 2 4.74 1.27 -14.23
CA GLU A 2 4.71 -0.17 -14.38
C GLU A 2 4.43 -0.82 -13.04
N GLY A 3 3.68 -1.91 -13.06
CA GLY A 3 3.40 -2.63 -11.82
C GLY A 3 2.36 -3.71 -12.00
N LYS A 4 2.08 -4.38 -10.90
CA LYS A 4 1.07 -5.44 -10.83
C LYS A 4 0.10 -5.11 -9.71
N ILE A 5 -1.12 -5.60 -9.85
CA ILE A 5 -2.14 -5.49 -8.79
C ILE A 5 -2.55 -6.92 -8.44
N PHE A 6 -2.51 -7.25 -7.15
CA PHE A 6 -2.95 -8.56 -6.67
C PHE A 6 -3.53 -8.44 -5.26
N ILE A 7 -4.15 -9.52 -4.80
CA ILE A 7 -4.77 -9.57 -3.47
C ILE A 7 -3.95 -10.48 -2.58
N GLU A 8 -3.73 -10.04 -1.34
CA GLU A 8 -2.99 -10.80 -0.34
C GLU A 8 -3.82 -10.84 0.95
N GLU A 9 -3.84 -11.99 1.62
CA GLU A 9 -4.44 -12.09 2.94
C GLU A 9 -3.38 -11.90 4.01
N GLY A 10 -3.64 -10.98 4.94
CA GLY A 10 -2.77 -10.74 6.06
C GLY A 10 -3.06 -11.68 7.22
N LYS A 11 -2.07 -11.90 8.08
CA LYS A 11 -2.20 -12.72 9.29
C LYS A 11 -3.06 -12.04 10.36
N ASP A 12 -3.27 -10.75 10.21
CA ASP A 12 -4.07 -9.92 11.12
C ASP A 12 -5.58 -9.94 10.80
N GLY A 13 -5.99 -10.76 9.83
CA GLY A 13 -7.37 -10.83 9.38
C GLY A 13 -7.75 -9.80 8.35
N LEU A 14 -6.83 -8.94 7.94
CA LEU A 14 -7.06 -7.96 6.89
C LEU A 14 -6.81 -8.57 5.51
N GLY A 15 -7.61 -8.15 4.53
CA GLY A 15 -7.30 -8.38 3.14
C GLY A 15 -6.53 -7.18 2.61
N TYR A 16 -5.55 -7.42 1.75
CA TYR A 16 -4.76 -6.34 1.15
C TYR A 16 -4.89 -6.36 -0.36
N ILE A 17 -5.11 -5.17 -0.93
CA ILE A 17 -4.92 -4.93 -2.35
C ILE A 17 -3.50 -4.42 -2.48
N VAL A 18 -2.67 -5.12 -3.25
CA VAL A 18 -1.26 -4.77 -3.39
C VAL A 18 -1.02 -4.17 -4.77
N PHE A 19 -0.50 -2.95 -4.77
CA PHE A 19 -0.02 -2.28 -5.98
C PHE A 19 1.51 -2.41 -6.00
N ASP A 20 2.00 -3.44 -6.67
CA ASP A 20 3.43 -3.70 -6.76
C ASP A 20 4.04 -2.84 -7.86
N VAL A 21 4.49 -1.64 -7.49
CA VAL A 21 5.13 -0.70 -8.40
C VAL A 21 6.64 -0.71 -8.20
N ARG A 22 7.39 -0.38 -9.25
CA ARG A 22 8.85 -0.57 -9.26
C ARG A 22 9.64 0.62 -8.74
N GLN A 23 9.10 1.82 -8.82
CA GLN A 23 9.85 3.03 -8.50
C GLN A 23 9.38 3.65 -7.20
N ARG A 24 10.33 4.11 -6.39
CA ARG A 24 10.02 4.76 -5.11
C ARG A 24 9.13 5.99 -5.28
N LYS A 25 9.34 6.76 -6.34
CA LYS A 25 8.50 7.94 -6.62
C LYS A 25 7.03 7.56 -6.81
N ASP A 26 6.77 6.39 -7.41
CA ASP A 26 5.40 5.91 -7.60
C ASP A 26 4.78 5.45 -6.29
N VAL A 27 5.55 4.79 -5.43
CA VAL A 27 5.10 4.45 -4.07
C VAL A 27 4.73 5.71 -3.31
N ASN A 28 5.61 6.71 -3.31
CA ASN A 28 5.36 7.97 -2.61
C ASN A 28 4.14 8.70 -3.17
N GLY A 29 4.04 8.81 -4.50
CA GLY A 29 2.94 9.50 -5.17
C GLY A 29 1.59 8.85 -4.91
N LEU A 30 1.51 7.53 -5.07
CA LEU A 30 0.27 6.79 -4.81
C LEU A 30 -0.14 6.86 -3.35
N THR A 31 0.83 6.81 -2.43
CA THR A 31 0.55 6.94 -1.00
C THR A 31 -0.08 8.30 -0.69
N LEU A 32 0.49 9.37 -1.25
CA LEU A 32 -0.06 10.72 -1.09
C LEU A 32 -1.46 10.84 -1.68
N ASP A 33 -1.70 10.23 -2.83
CA ASP A 33 -3.03 10.22 -3.45
C ASP A 33 -4.06 9.54 -2.55
N MET A 34 -3.70 8.40 -1.95
CA MET A 34 -4.59 7.68 -1.05
C MET A 34 -4.88 8.48 0.21
N ILE A 35 -3.89 9.15 0.77
CA ILE A 35 -4.07 10.05 1.91
C ILE A 35 -5.01 11.20 1.53
N GLY A 36 -4.83 11.75 0.35
CA GLY A 36 -5.70 12.80 -0.18
C GLY A 36 -7.16 12.37 -0.34
N MET A 37 -7.41 11.08 -0.52
CA MET A 37 -8.76 10.50 -0.55
C MET A 37 -9.34 10.23 0.83
N GLY A 38 -8.60 10.50 1.90
CA GLY A 38 -9.08 10.32 3.26
C GLY A 38 -8.74 8.98 3.91
N MET A 39 -7.86 8.19 3.30
CA MET A 39 -7.44 6.92 3.88
C MET A 39 -6.43 7.12 5.00
N ASP A 40 -6.51 6.28 6.02
CA ASP A 40 -5.58 6.32 7.14
C ASP A 40 -4.29 5.58 6.79
N VAL A 41 -3.15 6.11 7.22
CA VAL A 41 -1.85 5.48 6.99
C VAL A 41 -1.58 4.46 8.08
N LEU A 42 -1.34 3.22 7.70
CA LEU A 42 -0.88 2.18 8.62
C LEU A 42 0.64 2.30 8.82
N TYR A 43 1.37 2.44 7.72
CA TYR A 43 2.80 2.82 7.78
C TYR A 43 3.19 3.59 6.52
N GLU A 44 4.08 4.57 6.74
CA GLU A 44 4.62 5.39 5.67
C GLU A 44 5.58 4.58 4.78
N PRO A 45 5.91 5.08 3.58
CA PRO A 45 6.87 4.39 2.70
C PRO A 45 8.18 4.08 3.42
N ARG A 46 8.55 2.80 3.41
CA ARG A 46 9.75 2.30 4.07
C ARG A 46 10.15 0.96 3.48
N ILE A 47 11.31 0.46 3.83
CA ILE A 47 11.76 -0.86 3.41
C ILE A 47 11.13 -1.92 4.33
N VAL A 48 10.40 -2.85 3.72
CA VAL A 48 9.78 -3.98 4.42
C VAL A 48 10.20 -5.24 3.67
N SER A 49 10.98 -6.09 4.31
CA SER A 49 11.47 -7.34 3.71
C SER A 49 12.15 -7.12 2.35
N GLY A 50 12.97 -6.07 2.27
CA GLY A 50 13.72 -5.74 1.07
C GLY A 50 12.95 -4.98 0.00
N ARG A 51 11.68 -4.68 0.25
CA ARG A 51 10.82 -3.96 -0.68
C ARG A 51 10.43 -2.61 -0.11
N TYR A 52 10.50 -1.56 -0.92
CA TYR A 52 10.05 -0.22 -0.54
C TYR A 52 8.54 -0.16 -0.70
N GLU A 53 7.82 -0.05 0.39
CA GLU A 53 6.36 -0.06 0.38
C GLU A 53 5.75 0.82 1.46
N SER A 54 4.48 1.16 1.28
CA SER A 54 3.65 1.79 2.28
C SER A 54 2.34 1.00 2.42
N CYS A 55 1.57 1.32 3.45
CA CYS A 55 0.26 0.71 3.62
C CYS A 55 -0.72 1.74 4.15
N VAL A 56 -1.89 1.79 3.54
CA VAL A 56 -3.01 2.61 3.98
C VAL A 56 -4.21 1.71 4.23
N ILE A 57 -5.12 2.15 5.08
CA ILE A 57 -6.33 1.41 5.41
C ILE A 57 -7.51 2.04 4.67
N CYS A 58 -8.15 1.23 3.84
CA CYS A 58 -9.32 1.63 3.06
C CYS A 58 -10.62 1.46 3.86
N SER A 59 -10.70 0.37 4.64
CA SER A 59 -11.84 0.07 5.50
C SER A 59 -11.37 -0.81 6.66
N GLU A 60 -12.29 -1.19 7.56
CA GLU A 60 -11.95 -2.00 8.73
C GLU A 60 -11.25 -3.32 8.40
N LYS A 61 -11.48 -3.87 7.19
CA LYS A 61 -10.96 -5.17 6.80
C LYS A 61 -10.10 -5.14 5.54
N ILE A 62 -9.91 -3.97 4.94
CA ILE A 62 -9.19 -3.84 3.68
C ILE A 62 -8.08 -2.81 3.81
N GLY A 63 -6.84 -3.26 3.59
CA GLY A 63 -5.68 -2.39 3.47
C GLY A 63 -5.21 -2.33 2.03
N ILE A 64 -4.42 -1.31 1.71
CA ILE A 64 -3.78 -1.16 0.41
C ILE A 64 -2.29 -1.04 0.65
N LYS A 65 -1.53 -1.99 0.12
CA LYS A 65 -0.06 -1.94 0.10
C LYS A 65 0.39 -1.38 -1.25
N ILE A 66 1.32 -0.47 -1.20
CA ILE A 66 1.83 0.15 -2.42
C ILE A 66 3.32 -0.06 -2.53
#